data_11f272bba6c45d3fb133462f21d270d4
#
_entry.id   11f272bba6c45d3fb133462f21d270d4
#
_cell.length_a   1.000
_cell.length_b   1.000
_cell.length_c   1.000
_cell.angle_alpha   90.00
_cell.angle_beta   90.00
_cell.angle_gamma   90.00
#
_symmetry.space_group_name_H-M   'P 1'
#
loop_
_entity.id
_entity.type
_entity.pdbx_description
1 polymer ?
#
loop_
_entity_poly.entity_id
_entity_poly.type
_entity_poly.pdbx_seq_one_letter_code
_entity_poly.pdbx_strand_id
1 'polypeptide(L)'
;MELRAWLERCPLVAILRGVQPAEVESICSALEQAGVCIVEVPLNSPHPFDSIAKLSRSFGDRMLIGAGTLTLPSQVEEVASAGGRLVVTPHANTAIVRAAKHAGLFAIPGFFNPTEAFALLEAGADAIKLFPAEVLGPPMIKALRAVLPKSVIIIPVGGVDVHHVAPWMSAGARGLGVGSSVYKPGDDAEAVEKKARALVAAVRAYRKE
;
A
#
# COMPACT_ATOMS: atom_id res chain seq x y z
N MET A 1 -14.98 -4.70 -6.65
CA MET A 1 -14.15 -3.61 -7.28
C MET A 1 -12.73 -4.14 -7.35
N GLU A 2 -12.05 -4.03 -8.49
CA GLU A 2 -10.65 -4.45 -8.65
C GLU A 2 -9.68 -3.47 -7.97
N LEU A 3 -8.46 -3.92 -7.62
CA LEU A 3 -7.42 -3.07 -7.03
C LEU A 3 -7.10 -1.84 -7.90
N ARG A 4 -7.11 -2.03 -9.23
CA ARG A 4 -6.91 -0.95 -10.20
C ARG A 4 -7.87 0.22 -9.98
N ALA A 5 -9.15 -0.05 -9.78
CA ALA A 5 -10.16 0.99 -9.58
C ALA A 5 -9.92 1.80 -8.29
N TRP A 6 -9.39 1.19 -7.22
CA TRP A 6 -8.96 1.90 -6.02
C TRP A 6 -7.78 2.84 -6.31
N LEU A 7 -6.77 2.36 -7.03
CA LEU A 7 -5.59 3.16 -7.40
C LEU A 7 -5.91 4.26 -8.43
N GLU A 8 -6.93 4.09 -9.25
CA GLU A 8 -7.43 5.15 -10.14
C GLU A 8 -8.10 6.29 -9.38
N ARG A 9 -8.79 6.00 -8.27
CA ARG A 9 -9.34 7.04 -7.38
C ARG A 9 -8.22 7.82 -6.70
N CYS A 10 -7.27 7.12 -6.08
CA CYS A 10 -6.08 7.71 -5.47
C CYS A 10 -4.93 6.69 -5.49
N PRO A 11 -3.82 6.93 -6.19
CA PRO A 11 -2.72 5.98 -6.30
C PRO A 11 -1.78 6.02 -5.08
N LEU A 12 -2.31 6.26 -3.90
CA LEU A 12 -1.55 6.24 -2.64
C LEU A 12 -2.03 5.09 -1.77
N VAL A 13 -1.07 4.32 -1.25
CA VAL A 13 -1.28 3.32 -0.20
C VAL A 13 -0.66 3.88 1.08
N ALA A 14 -1.50 4.28 2.03
CA ALA A 14 -1.04 4.81 3.31
C ALA A 14 -0.66 3.68 4.26
N ILE A 15 0.53 3.77 4.83
CA ILE A 15 1.12 2.77 5.74
C ILE A 15 1.13 3.35 7.15
N LEU A 16 0.27 2.83 8.02
CA LEU A 16 0.11 3.30 9.40
C LEU A 16 0.98 2.51 10.39
N ARG A 17 2.29 2.54 10.17
CA ARG A 17 3.23 1.81 11.04
C ARG A 17 3.28 2.39 12.45
N GLY A 18 2.99 1.54 13.44
CA GLY A 18 3.03 1.89 14.85
C GLY A 18 1.75 2.57 15.36
N VAL A 19 0.69 2.66 14.53
CA VAL A 19 -0.59 3.22 14.96
C VAL A 19 -1.22 2.37 16.07
N GLN A 20 -1.84 3.05 17.03
CA GLN A 20 -2.57 2.41 18.13
C GLN A 20 -4.06 2.25 17.80
N PRO A 21 -4.75 1.21 18.31
CA PRO A 21 -6.18 1.05 18.11
C PRO A 21 -7.04 2.20 18.64
N ALA A 22 -6.50 2.98 19.60
CA ALA A 22 -7.21 4.13 20.17
C ALA A 22 -7.30 5.33 19.22
N GLU A 23 -6.32 5.50 18.34
CA GLU A 23 -6.20 6.67 17.44
C GLU A 23 -6.52 6.34 15.98
N VAL A 24 -6.56 5.05 15.62
CA VAL A 24 -6.56 4.62 14.21
C VAL A 24 -7.75 5.15 13.42
N GLU A 25 -8.92 5.32 14.04
CA GLU A 25 -10.12 5.82 13.35
C GLU A 25 -10.02 7.32 13.04
N SER A 26 -9.49 8.13 13.97
CA SER A 26 -9.27 9.56 13.73
C SER A 26 -8.22 9.79 12.65
N ILE A 27 -7.13 9.03 12.67
CA ILE A 27 -6.08 9.07 11.64
C ILE A 27 -6.65 8.64 10.27
N CYS A 28 -7.45 7.57 10.21
CA CYS A 28 -8.06 7.11 8.97
C CYS A 28 -9.09 8.10 8.42
N SER A 29 -9.87 8.76 9.28
CA SER A 29 -10.79 9.83 8.89
C SER A 29 -10.05 10.99 8.22
N ALA A 30 -8.91 11.40 8.78
CA ALA A 30 -8.05 12.44 8.20
C ALA A 30 -7.52 12.04 6.81
N LEU A 31 -7.12 10.79 6.63
CA LEU A 31 -6.70 10.25 5.33
C LEU A 31 -7.84 10.25 4.31
N GLU A 32 -9.05 9.82 4.72
CA GLU A 32 -10.25 9.83 3.86
C GLU A 32 -10.60 11.25 3.41
N GLN A 33 -10.60 12.23 4.33
CA GLN A 33 -10.87 13.65 4.04
C GLN A 33 -9.84 14.25 3.09
N ALA A 34 -8.60 13.79 3.14
CA ALA A 34 -7.56 14.17 2.19
C ALA A 34 -7.74 13.50 0.81
N GLY A 35 -8.57 12.45 0.70
CA GLY A 35 -8.84 11.71 -0.53
C GLY A 35 -8.02 10.43 -0.70
N VAL A 36 -7.31 9.97 0.33
CA VAL A 36 -6.65 8.65 0.34
C VAL A 36 -7.71 7.58 0.57
N CYS A 37 -7.66 6.49 -0.18
CA CYS A 37 -8.66 5.42 -0.12
C CYS A 37 -8.09 4.01 0.07
N ILE A 38 -6.78 3.86 0.23
CA ILE A 38 -6.12 2.57 0.51
C ILE A 38 -5.25 2.74 1.75
N VAL A 39 -5.48 1.92 2.76
CA VAL A 39 -4.76 1.96 4.04
C VAL A 39 -4.33 0.56 4.44
N GLU A 40 -3.08 0.41 4.85
CA GLU A 40 -2.59 -0.81 5.50
C GLU A 40 -2.03 -0.52 6.89
N VAL A 41 -2.33 -1.40 7.83
CA VAL A 41 -1.73 -1.43 9.15
C VAL A 41 -0.69 -2.53 9.19
N PRO A 42 0.61 -2.19 9.36
CA PRO A 42 1.65 -3.20 9.46
C PRO A 42 1.46 -4.11 10.68
N LEU A 43 1.62 -5.43 10.52
CA LEU A 43 1.43 -6.40 11.61
C LEU A 43 2.46 -6.27 12.75
N ASN A 44 3.51 -5.49 12.57
CA ASN A 44 4.43 -5.11 13.64
C ASN A 44 4.04 -3.79 14.34
N SER A 45 2.81 -3.32 14.16
CA SER A 45 2.20 -2.26 14.96
C SER A 45 1.56 -2.84 16.23
N PRO A 46 1.27 -2.03 17.26
CA PRO A 46 0.54 -2.51 18.44
C PRO A 46 -0.87 -2.97 18.10
N HIS A 47 -1.24 -4.17 18.54
CA HIS A 47 -2.59 -4.76 18.37
C HIS A 47 -3.17 -4.53 16.95
N PRO A 48 -2.45 -4.98 15.89
CA PRO A 48 -2.76 -4.57 14.51
C PRO A 48 -4.13 -5.09 14.05
N PHE A 49 -4.54 -6.27 14.47
CA PHE A 49 -5.85 -6.84 14.09
C PHE A 49 -7.01 -6.07 14.71
N ASP A 50 -6.87 -5.51 15.92
CA ASP A 50 -7.88 -4.63 16.52
C ASP A 50 -8.04 -3.35 15.71
N SER A 51 -6.92 -2.76 15.27
CA SER A 51 -6.90 -1.59 14.38
C SER A 51 -7.57 -1.89 13.04
N ILE A 52 -7.21 -3.02 12.40
CA ILE A 52 -7.80 -3.44 11.13
C ILE A 52 -9.31 -3.67 11.28
N ALA A 53 -9.75 -4.35 12.35
CA ALA A 53 -11.16 -4.62 12.59
C ALA A 53 -11.97 -3.33 12.81
N LYS A 54 -11.44 -2.35 13.55
CA LYS A 54 -12.06 -1.03 13.70
C LYS A 54 -12.19 -0.32 12.35
N LEU A 55 -11.08 -0.22 11.60
CA LEU A 55 -11.07 0.42 10.31
C LEU A 55 -12.01 -0.24 9.30
N SER A 56 -12.03 -1.58 9.25
CA SER A 56 -12.91 -2.33 8.35
C SER A 56 -14.38 -2.07 8.63
N ARG A 57 -14.77 -1.97 9.91
CA ARG A 57 -16.16 -1.64 10.30
C ARG A 57 -16.54 -0.20 9.95
N SER A 58 -15.64 0.76 10.22
CA SER A 58 -15.97 2.19 10.10
C SER A 58 -15.78 2.73 8.67
N PHE A 59 -14.88 2.14 7.88
CA PHE A 59 -14.45 2.68 6.58
C PHE A 59 -14.49 1.66 5.44
N GLY A 60 -14.73 0.37 5.70
CA GLY A 60 -14.59 -0.71 4.72
C GLY A 60 -15.43 -0.56 3.45
N ASP A 61 -16.55 0.16 3.50
CA ASP A 61 -17.39 0.44 2.33
C ASP A 61 -16.79 1.51 1.41
N ARG A 62 -15.98 2.41 1.95
CA ARG A 62 -15.45 3.59 1.25
C ARG A 62 -13.96 3.52 0.98
N MET A 63 -13.23 2.73 1.77
CA MET A 63 -11.78 2.56 1.70
C MET A 63 -11.38 1.09 1.62
N LEU A 64 -10.27 0.81 0.98
CA LEU A 64 -9.64 -0.51 0.98
C LEU A 64 -8.70 -0.61 2.19
N ILE A 65 -9.13 -1.37 3.20
CA ILE A 65 -8.40 -1.58 4.44
C ILE A 65 -7.69 -2.94 4.42
N GLY A 66 -6.47 -3.00 4.92
CA GLY A 66 -5.76 -4.25 5.04
C GLY A 66 -4.55 -4.21 5.96
N ALA A 67 -3.72 -5.22 5.84
CA ALA A 67 -2.52 -5.40 6.63
C ALA A 67 -1.24 -5.30 5.79
N GLY A 68 -0.18 -4.75 6.39
CA GLY A 68 1.17 -4.80 5.85
C GLY A 68 2.11 -5.65 6.70
N THR A 69 3.31 -5.85 6.17
CA THR A 69 4.39 -6.56 6.86
C THR A 69 4.03 -8.02 7.22
N LEU A 70 3.18 -8.67 6.40
CA LEU A 70 2.96 -10.10 6.53
C LEU A 70 4.25 -10.85 6.15
N THR A 71 4.59 -11.86 6.95
CA THR A 71 5.77 -12.71 6.75
C THR A 71 5.43 -14.20 6.67
N LEU A 72 4.22 -14.60 7.10
CA LEU A 72 3.74 -15.96 7.13
C LEU A 72 2.38 -16.09 6.44
N PRO A 73 2.13 -17.19 5.68
CA PRO A 73 0.82 -17.44 5.05
C PRO A 73 -0.35 -17.53 6.04
N SER A 74 -0.13 -18.04 7.26
CA SER A 74 -1.16 -18.14 8.30
C SER A 74 -1.75 -16.79 8.72
N GLN A 75 -0.98 -15.71 8.60
CA GLN A 75 -1.44 -14.36 8.93
C GLN A 75 -2.55 -13.85 7.98
N VAL A 76 -2.69 -14.45 6.80
CA VAL A 76 -3.72 -14.04 5.83
C VAL A 76 -5.13 -14.28 6.37
N GLU A 77 -5.36 -15.42 7.01
CA GLU A 77 -6.65 -15.78 7.60
C GLU A 77 -7.00 -14.84 8.78
N GLU A 78 -6.02 -14.47 9.59
CA GLU A 78 -6.20 -13.49 10.67
C GLU A 78 -6.60 -12.11 10.12
N VAL A 79 -5.97 -11.67 9.02
CA VAL A 79 -6.33 -10.42 8.32
C VAL A 79 -7.77 -10.49 7.79
N ALA A 80 -8.14 -11.59 7.13
CA ALA A 80 -9.50 -11.78 6.62
C ALA A 80 -10.54 -11.77 7.76
N SER A 81 -10.26 -12.46 8.87
CA SER A 81 -11.12 -12.52 10.05
C SER A 81 -11.30 -11.14 10.71
N ALA A 82 -10.29 -10.28 10.65
CA ALA A 82 -10.38 -8.89 11.08
C ALA A 82 -11.13 -7.98 10.07
N GLY A 83 -11.62 -8.51 8.96
CA GLY A 83 -12.31 -7.76 7.91
C GLY A 83 -11.39 -7.04 6.92
N GLY A 84 -10.08 -7.30 6.98
CA GLY A 84 -9.13 -6.76 6.01
C GLY A 84 -9.33 -7.37 4.62
N ARG A 85 -9.12 -6.58 3.58
CA ARG A 85 -9.28 -7.00 2.18
C ARG A 85 -7.99 -6.89 1.36
N LEU A 86 -6.88 -6.50 1.99
CA LEU A 86 -5.59 -6.28 1.35
C LEU A 86 -4.47 -6.84 2.22
N VAL A 87 -3.52 -7.52 1.59
CA VAL A 87 -2.26 -7.95 2.23
C VAL A 87 -1.07 -7.37 1.48
N VAL A 88 -0.11 -6.83 2.23
CA VAL A 88 1.14 -6.27 1.72
C VAL A 88 2.32 -6.91 2.43
N THR A 89 3.30 -7.41 1.68
CA THR A 89 4.48 -8.03 2.29
C THR A 89 5.75 -7.19 2.08
N PRO A 90 6.79 -7.34 2.92
CA PRO A 90 8.07 -6.68 2.70
C PRO A 90 8.99 -7.47 1.75
N HIS A 91 8.64 -8.69 1.38
CA HIS A 91 9.47 -9.63 0.64
C HIS A 91 8.67 -10.48 -0.34
N ALA A 92 9.35 -11.18 -1.23
CA ALA A 92 8.75 -12.09 -2.18
C ALA A 92 8.38 -13.43 -1.50
N ASN A 93 7.07 -13.67 -1.33
CA ASN A 93 6.55 -14.93 -0.82
C ASN A 93 5.30 -15.35 -1.58
N THR A 94 5.47 -16.28 -2.51
CA THR A 94 4.38 -16.77 -3.36
C THR A 94 3.32 -17.54 -2.59
N ALA A 95 3.65 -18.14 -1.44
CA ALA A 95 2.68 -18.83 -0.59
C ALA A 95 1.70 -17.84 0.06
N ILE A 96 2.18 -16.66 0.50
CA ILE A 96 1.30 -15.59 1.01
C ILE A 96 0.38 -15.09 -0.11
N VAL A 97 0.90 -14.90 -1.32
CA VAL A 97 0.08 -14.47 -2.47
C VAL A 97 -1.03 -15.46 -2.73
N ARG A 98 -0.70 -16.76 -2.85
CA ARG A 98 -1.70 -17.82 -3.09
C ARG A 98 -2.74 -17.88 -1.96
N ALA A 99 -2.31 -17.80 -0.70
CA ALA A 99 -3.23 -17.76 0.44
C ALA A 99 -4.18 -16.54 0.36
N ALA A 100 -3.66 -15.36 0.05
CA ALA A 100 -4.47 -14.16 -0.12
C ALA A 100 -5.50 -14.31 -1.25
N LYS A 101 -5.10 -14.86 -2.41
CA LYS A 101 -6.02 -15.08 -3.52
C LYS A 101 -7.09 -16.13 -3.18
N HIS A 102 -6.73 -17.17 -2.45
CA HIS A 102 -7.70 -18.18 -1.96
C HIS A 102 -8.72 -17.56 -0.99
N ALA A 103 -8.27 -16.65 -0.13
CA ALA A 103 -9.13 -15.93 0.80
C ALA A 103 -9.90 -14.76 0.17
N GLY A 104 -9.76 -14.51 -1.14
CA GLY A 104 -10.42 -13.40 -1.84
C GLY A 104 -9.84 -12.02 -1.54
N LEU A 105 -8.64 -11.94 -0.97
CA LEU A 105 -7.97 -10.69 -0.66
C LEU A 105 -7.12 -10.20 -1.83
N PHE A 106 -6.88 -8.90 -1.88
CA PHE A 106 -5.86 -8.31 -2.75
C PHE A 106 -4.47 -8.58 -2.17
N ALA A 107 -3.51 -8.88 -3.05
CA ALA A 107 -2.12 -9.14 -2.70
C ALA A 107 -1.18 -8.16 -3.38
N ILE A 108 -0.39 -7.42 -2.58
CA ILE A 108 0.68 -6.51 -3.01
C ILE A 108 2.00 -6.99 -2.38
N PRO A 109 2.60 -8.08 -2.86
CA PRO A 109 3.85 -8.61 -2.31
C PRO A 109 5.05 -7.75 -2.69
N GLY A 110 6.03 -7.70 -1.76
CA GLY A 110 7.31 -7.03 -1.98
C GLY A 110 8.23 -7.82 -2.91
N PHE A 111 9.02 -7.10 -3.70
CA PHE A 111 10.08 -7.66 -4.55
C PHE A 111 11.26 -6.71 -4.65
N PHE A 112 12.44 -7.26 -4.96
CA PHE A 112 13.68 -6.52 -5.14
C PHE A 112 14.33 -6.74 -6.50
N ASN A 113 14.05 -7.86 -7.18
CA ASN A 113 14.66 -8.23 -8.45
C ASN A 113 13.64 -8.81 -9.45
N PRO A 114 13.98 -8.94 -10.75
CA PRO A 114 13.07 -9.44 -11.77
C PRO A 114 12.55 -10.86 -11.51
N THR A 115 13.39 -11.78 -11.00
CA THR A 115 12.98 -13.18 -10.74
C THR A 115 11.83 -13.22 -9.73
N GLU A 116 11.94 -12.43 -8.65
CA GLU A 116 10.88 -12.28 -7.66
C GLU A 116 9.61 -11.69 -8.27
N ALA A 117 9.75 -10.62 -9.09
CA ALA A 117 8.61 -10.00 -9.74
C ALA A 117 7.80 -10.99 -10.58
N PHE A 118 8.47 -11.77 -11.43
CA PHE A 118 7.80 -12.79 -12.27
C PHE A 118 7.14 -13.88 -11.43
N ALA A 119 7.82 -14.42 -10.41
CA ALA A 119 7.26 -15.45 -9.53
C ALA A 119 6.01 -14.97 -8.78
N LEU A 120 5.99 -13.71 -8.34
CA LEU A 120 4.84 -13.12 -7.65
C LEU A 120 3.66 -12.91 -8.60
N LEU A 121 3.90 -12.48 -9.82
CA LEU A 121 2.86 -12.33 -10.85
C LEU A 121 2.26 -13.70 -11.24
N GLU A 122 3.10 -14.72 -11.40
CA GLU A 122 2.64 -16.10 -11.65
C GLU A 122 1.80 -16.65 -10.49
N ALA A 123 2.12 -16.26 -9.24
CA ALA A 123 1.34 -16.60 -8.07
C ALA A 123 -0.01 -15.87 -7.97
N GLY A 124 -0.28 -14.87 -8.84
CA GLY A 124 -1.53 -14.13 -8.92
C GLY A 124 -1.56 -12.81 -8.17
N ALA A 125 -0.41 -12.17 -7.93
CA ALA A 125 -0.35 -10.85 -7.29
C ALA A 125 -1.15 -9.80 -8.09
N ASP A 126 -1.96 -8.99 -7.40
CA ASP A 126 -2.77 -7.91 -8.02
C ASP A 126 -1.91 -6.68 -8.37
N ALA A 127 -0.86 -6.45 -7.59
CA ALA A 127 0.20 -5.48 -7.83
C ALA A 127 1.49 -5.99 -7.18
N ILE A 128 2.64 -5.40 -7.52
CA ILE A 128 3.92 -5.75 -6.89
C ILE A 128 4.56 -4.50 -6.27
N LYS A 129 5.07 -4.64 -5.05
CA LYS A 129 5.69 -3.59 -4.26
C LYS A 129 7.21 -3.62 -4.46
N LEU A 130 7.76 -2.60 -5.12
CA LEU A 130 9.22 -2.42 -5.15
C LEU A 130 9.69 -1.94 -3.78
N PHE A 131 10.51 -2.76 -3.07
CA PHE A 131 10.95 -2.45 -1.70
C PHE A 131 12.34 -3.01 -1.39
N PRO A 132 13.22 -2.23 -0.74
CA PRO A 132 13.07 -0.79 -0.43
C PRO A 132 13.36 0.10 -1.65
N ALA A 133 12.41 0.96 -2.01
CA ALA A 133 12.48 1.75 -3.25
C ALA A 133 13.60 2.81 -3.23
N GLU A 134 13.89 3.39 -2.08
CA GLU A 134 14.95 4.38 -1.89
C GLU A 134 16.35 3.87 -2.26
N VAL A 135 16.57 2.56 -2.18
CA VAL A 135 17.86 1.93 -2.55
C VAL A 135 17.97 1.78 -4.07
N LEU A 136 16.86 1.49 -4.75
CA LEU A 136 16.85 1.14 -6.18
C LEU A 136 16.59 2.34 -7.09
N GLY A 137 15.81 3.30 -6.63
CA GLY A 137 15.44 4.48 -7.38
C GLY A 137 14.48 4.23 -8.56
N PRO A 138 13.94 5.31 -9.17
CA PRO A 138 13.05 5.24 -10.33
C PRO A 138 13.63 4.50 -11.55
N PRO A 139 14.95 4.51 -11.82
CA PRO A 139 15.53 3.76 -12.94
C PRO A 139 15.22 2.26 -12.94
N MET A 140 15.05 1.67 -11.74
CA MET A 140 14.68 0.25 -11.63
C MET A 140 13.31 -0.04 -12.25
N ILE A 141 12.29 0.79 -11.98
CA ILE A 141 10.97 0.62 -12.62
C ILE A 141 11.07 0.80 -14.13
N LYS A 142 11.80 1.81 -14.61
CA LYS A 142 12.01 2.05 -16.04
C LYS A 142 12.64 0.83 -16.73
N ALA A 143 13.64 0.21 -16.12
CA ALA A 143 14.26 -1.00 -16.63
C ALA A 143 13.29 -2.19 -16.66
N LEU A 144 12.53 -2.40 -15.57
CA LEU A 144 11.53 -3.47 -15.46
C LEU A 144 10.41 -3.33 -16.49
N ARG A 145 10.03 -2.11 -16.88
CA ARG A 145 9.00 -1.86 -17.89
C ARG A 145 9.36 -2.39 -19.29
N ALA A 146 10.64 -2.64 -19.55
CA ALA A 146 11.08 -3.25 -20.80
C ALA A 146 10.72 -4.75 -20.89
N VAL A 147 10.54 -5.43 -19.75
CA VAL A 147 10.35 -6.89 -19.69
C VAL A 147 9.01 -7.31 -19.05
N LEU A 148 8.46 -6.50 -18.16
CA LEU A 148 7.17 -6.78 -17.53
C LEU A 148 5.99 -6.36 -18.43
N PRO A 149 4.87 -7.10 -18.41
CA PRO A 149 3.66 -6.68 -19.11
C PRO A 149 3.20 -5.28 -18.70
N LYS A 150 2.70 -4.49 -19.65
CA LYS A 150 2.24 -3.10 -19.40
C LYS A 150 1.10 -3.00 -18.38
N SER A 151 0.33 -4.08 -18.22
CA SER A 151 -0.78 -4.19 -17.26
C SER A 151 -0.33 -4.28 -15.80
N VAL A 152 0.93 -4.69 -15.56
CA VAL A 152 1.46 -4.87 -14.19
C VAL A 152 1.48 -3.56 -13.43
N ILE A 153 0.92 -3.57 -12.24
CA ILE A 153 0.94 -2.44 -11.32
C ILE A 153 2.19 -2.56 -10.44
N ILE A 154 3.09 -1.57 -10.53
CA ILE A 154 4.28 -1.48 -9.67
C ILE A 154 4.09 -0.31 -8.71
N ILE A 155 4.28 -0.57 -7.42
CA ILE A 155 4.12 0.38 -6.32
C ILE A 155 5.46 0.49 -5.58
N PRO A 156 6.26 1.56 -5.77
CA PRO A 156 7.44 1.80 -4.96
C PRO A 156 7.06 2.16 -3.53
N VAL A 157 7.80 1.61 -2.57
CA VAL A 157 7.65 1.81 -1.12
C VAL A 157 9.02 1.94 -0.48
N GLY A 158 9.20 2.94 0.36
CA GLY A 158 10.47 3.30 1.00
C GLY A 158 10.97 4.66 0.51
N GLY A 159 11.13 5.61 1.42
CA GLY A 159 11.61 6.96 1.12
C GLY A 159 10.69 7.83 0.24
N VAL A 160 9.45 7.41 -0.01
CA VAL A 160 8.53 8.13 -0.91
C VAL A 160 7.84 9.28 -0.17
N ASP A 161 8.00 10.50 -0.69
CA ASP A 161 7.35 11.72 -0.23
C ASP A 161 6.83 12.58 -1.42
N VAL A 162 6.40 13.81 -1.16
CA VAL A 162 5.82 14.71 -2.17
C VAL A 162 6.77 15.00 -3.35
N HIS A 163 8.08 15.07 -3.09
CA HIS A 163 9.11 15.36 -4.10
C HIS A 163 9.40 14.15 -4.99
N HIS A 164 9.06 12.96 -4.53
CA HIS A 164 9.28 11.70 -5.25
C HIS A 164 8.11 11.28 -6.13
N VAL A 165 6.93 11.93 -6.03
CA VAL A 165 5.73 11.56 -6.81
C VAL A 165 6.02 11.59 -8.31
N ALA A 166 6.44 12.73 -8.85
CA ALA A 166 6.66 12.85 -10.29
C ALA A 166 7.78 11.92 -10.81
N PRO A 167 8.96 11.81 -10.18
CA PRO A 167 9.99 10.87 -10.59
C PRO A 167 9.53 9.41 -10.68
N TRP A 168 8.80 8.91 -9.67
CA TRP A 168 8.32 7.54 -9.66
C TRP A 168 7.22 7.29 -10.70
N MET A 169 6.25 8.21 -10.79
CA MET A 169 5.15 8.07 -11.75
C MET A 169 5.68 8.14 -13.20
N SER A 170 6.64 9.03 -13.49
CA SER A 170 7.29 9.14 -14.82
C SER A 170 8.10 7.90 -15.17
N ALA A 171 8.68 7.21 -14.18
CA ALA A 171 9.35 5.93 -14.40
C ALA A 171 8.37 4.78 -14.71
N GLY A 172 7.06 4.98 -14.52
CA GLY A 172 6.03 4.01 -14.81
C GLY A 172 5.41 3.33 -13.57
N ALA A 173 5.60 3.88 -12.37
CA ALA A 173 4.81 3.48 -11.21
C ALA A 173 3.31 3.75 -11.45
N ARG A 174 2.44 2.92 -10.89
CA ARG A 174 0.98 3.06 -10.98
C ARG A 174 0.33 3.31 -9.61
N GLY A 175 1.11 3.32 -8.56
CA GLY A 175 0.77 3.68 -7.20
C GLY A 175 2.02 3.97 -6.42
N LEU A 176 1.89 4.52 -5.22
CA LEU A 176 2.98 4.90 -4.32
C LEU A 176 2.62 4.46 -2.89
N GLY A 177 3.50 3.75 -2.22
CA GLY A 177 3.33 3.44 -0.80
C GLY A 177 4.01 4.50 0.06
N VAL A 178 3.25 5.14 0.92
CA VAL A 178 3.69 6.26 1.75
C VAL A 178 3.56 5.90 3.22
N GLY A 179 4.68 5.89 3.93
CA GLY A 179 4.77 5.58 5.36
C GLY A 179 5.04 6.83 6.18
N SER A 180 6.28 7.03 6.58
CA SER A 180 6.69 8.15 7.45
C SER A 180 6.41 9.55 6.88
N SER A 181 6.20 9.66 5.57
CA SER A 181 5.80 10.91 4.91
C SER A 181 4.32 11.25 5.12
N VAL A 182 3.47 10.29 5.51
CA VAL A 182 2.04 10.51 5.78
C VAL A 182 1.70 10.35 7.26
N TYR A 183 2.29 9.37 7.95
CA TYR A 183 2.04 9.10 9.37
C TYR A 183 3.31 8.65 10.08
N LYS A 184 3.52 9.18 11.28
CA LYS A 184 4.49 8.70 12.28
C LYS A 184 3.78 8.54 13.62
N PRO A 185 4.15 7.58 14.48
CA PRO A 185 3.64 7.51 15.84
C PRO A 185 3.75 8.86 16.56
N GLY A 186 2.64 9.32 17.14
CA GLY A 186 2.53 10.63 17.78
C GLY A 186 2.01 11.76 16.89
N ASP A 187 1.84 11.54 15.58
CA ASP A 187 1.12 12.49 14.72
C ASP A 187 -0.38 12.48 15.09
N ASP A 188 -0.98 13.65 15.24
CA ASP A 188 -2.41 13.81 15.36
C ASP A 188 -3.11 13.79 13.98
N ALA A 189 -4.44 13.76 13.99
CA ALA A 189 -5.24 13.70 12.78
C ALA A 189 -5.02 14.92 11.86
N GLU A 190 -4.82 16.11 12.43
CA GLU A 190 -4.58 17.35 11.66
C GLU A 190 -3.24 17.31 10.92
N ALA A 191 -2.19 16.86 11.59
CA ALA A 191 -0.88 16.68 10.96
C ALA A 191 -0.92 15.64 9.83
N VAL A 192 -1.63 14.53 10.03
CA VAL A 192 -1.80 13.49 9.02
C VAL A 192 -2.60 14.02 7.83
N GLU A 193 -3.71 14.73 8.06
CA GLU A 193 -4.51 15.32 7.00
C GLU A 193 -3.68 16.27 6.13
N LYS A 194 -2.91 17.17 6.76
CA LYS A 194 -2.03 18.12 6.07
C LYS A 194 -1.02 17.40 5.17
N LYS A 195 -0.35 16.37 5.70
CA LYS A 195 0.62 15.57 4.94
C LYS A 195 -0.05 14.82 3.79
N ALA A 196 -1.19 14.19 4.04
CA ALA A 196 -1.94 13.44 3.04
C ALA A 196 -2.45 14.35 1.91
N ARG A 197 -2.98 15.55 2.23
CA ARG A 197 -3.40 16.54 1.23
C ARG A 197 -2.25 16.98 0.33
N ALA A 198 -1.05 17.19 0.88
CA ALA A 198 0.13 17.54 0.09
C ALA A 198 0.49 16.41 -0.90
N LEU A 199 0.49 15.15 -0.46
CA LEU A 199 0.74 13.99 -1.31
C LEU A 199 -0.32 13.84 -2.41
N VAL A 200 -1.61 13.96 -2.05
CA VAL A 200 -2.72 13.89 -3.02
C VAL A 200 -2.65 15.02 -4.04
N ALA A 201 -2.29 16.24 -3.61
CA ALA A 201 -2.10 17.38 -4.51
C ALA A 201 -0.97 17.12 -5.52
N ALA A 202 0.18 16.59 -5.07
CA ALA A 202 1.29 16.25 -5.94
C ALA A 202 0.90 15.19 -6.99
N VAL A 203 0.15 14.15 -6.60
CA VAL A 203 -0.37 13.13 -7.52
C VAL A 203 -1.34 13.74 -8.54
N ARG A 204 -2.24 14.61 -8.10
CA ARG A 204 -3.22 15.27 -8.98
C ARG A 204 -2.54 16.23 -9.98
N ALA A 205 -1.50 16.93 -9.55
CA ALA A 205 -0.71 17.78 -10.43
C ALA A 205 -0.06 16.95 -11.55
N TYR A 206 0.61 15.85 -11.20
CA TYR A 206 1.23 14.94 -12.17
C TYR A 206 0.23 14.37 -13.20
N ARG A 207 -1.02 14.05 -12.78
CA ARG A 207 -2.04 13.48 -13.69
C ARG A 207 -2.64 14.48 -14.68
N LYS A 208 -2.43 15.77 -14.47
CA LYS A 208 -2.95 16.83 -15.36
C LYS A 208 -1.96 17.22 -16.47
N GLU A 209 -0.67 16.85 -16.30
CA GLU A 209 0.39 16.98 -17.31
C GLU A 209 0.34 15.81 -18.32
#